data_e9eb9771202081e57e750edf6506a5e6
#
_entry.id   e9eb9771202081e57e750edf6506a5e6
#
_cell.length_a   1.000
_cell.length_b   1.000
_cell.length_c   1.000
_cell.angle_alpha   90.00
_cell.angle_beta   90.00
_cell.angle_gamma   90.00
#
_symmetry.space_group_name_H-M   'P 1'
#
loop_
_entity.id
_entity.type
_entity.pdbx_description
1 polymer ?
#
loop_
_entity_poly.entity_id
_entity_poly.type
_entity_poly.pdbx_seq_one_letter_code
_entity_poly.pdbx_strand_id
1 'polypeptide(L)'
;MATKKTARRRRPAANRGSNSHAPKFERVLAVFAHPDDPEFGAGGAMAKLAKDGAEVTYVIVTDGSQGGEDPKQKDADLIAIRQREQRASARVLGIKKVEFLGYRDGHLSHNLKLRRDIVRMIRKHKPELVITHIPARVLDAPMGGSHPDHLAVGEATMAAVYPDSRNPRAFRALLKQGFAPHVVNEVWIPFWTMGDFYVDISDTIDLKLDALKKHKSQVAKPGAEWDVDKWVRKRNRDIGKKGGYRYAESFKRITV
;
A
#
# COMPACT_ATOMS: atom_id res chain seq x y z
N MET A 1 -28.81 50.37 -27.92
CA MET A 1 -28.43 49.73 -26.62
C MET A 1 -28.75 48.24 -26.71
N ALA A 2 -27.79 47.39 -26.90
CA ALA A 2 -27.97 45.95 -27.05
C ALA A 2 -27.41 45.26 -25.79
N THR A 3 -28.29 44.60 -25.05
CA THR A 3 -27.99 43.90 -23.80
C THR A 3 -27.39 42.52 -24.12
N LYS A 4 -26.08 42.32 -23.79
CA LYS A 4 -25.41 41.04 -23.86
C LYS A 4 -25.90 40.11 -22.75
N LYS A 5 -26.64 39.05 -23.12
CA LYS A 5 -26.94 37.93 -22.21
C LYS A 5 -25.67 37.06 -22.05
N THR A 6 -25.11 37.05 -20.86
CA THR A 6 -24.04 36.15 -20.45
C THR A 6 -24.56 34.73 -20.27
N ALA A 7 -24.13 33.83 -21.12
CA ALA A 7 -24.44 32.39 -20.99
C ALA A 7 -23.67 31.80 -19.81
N ARG A 8 -24.40 31.38 -18.79
CA ARG A 8 -23.87 30.62 -17.63
C ARG A 8 -23.43 29.25 -18.12
N ARG A 9 -22.10 29.00 -18.23
CA ARG A 9 -21.54 27.65 -18.46
C ARG A 9 -21.97 26.73 -17.32
N ARG A 10 -22.81 25.74 -17.62
CA ARG A 10 -23.12 24.63 -16.71
C ARG A 10 -21.84 23.82 -16.49
N ARG A 11 -21.40 23.70 -15.23
CA ARG A 11 -20.38 22.73 -14.83
C ARG A 11 -20.88 21.32 -15.18
N PRO A 12 -20.05 20.44 -15.75
CA PRO A 12 -20.45 19.05 -15.95
C PRO A 12 -20.79 18.43 -14.60
N ALA A 13 -21.90 17.72 -14.53
CA ALA A 13 -22.33 16.97 -13.36
C ALA A 13 -21.22 15.95 -13.03
N ALA A 14 -20.77 15.95 -11.77
CA ALA A 14 -19.91 14.92 -11.27
C ALA A 14 -20.59 13.57 -11.53
N ASN A 15 -19.92 12.70 -12.25
CA ASN A 15 -20.34 11.35 -12.52
C ASN A 15 -20.55 10.65 -11.16
N ARG A 16 -21.79 10.53 -10.72
CA ARG A 16 -22.15 9.75 -9.52
C ARG A 16 -21.82 8.31 -9.86
N GLY A 17 -20.66 7.87 -9.36
CA GLY A 17 -20.12 6.55 -9.58
C GLY A 17 -21.19 5.48 -9.34
N SER A 18 -21.37 4.64 -10.34
CA SER A 18 -22.02 3.35 -10.21
C SER A 18 -21.52 2.65 -8.95
N ASN A 19 -22.44 2.02 -8.19
CA ASN A 19 -22.15 1.05 -7.14
C ASN A 19 -21.34 -0.11 -7.76
N SER A 20 -20.04 0.11 -8.01
CA SER A 20 -19.15 -0.96 -8.39
C SER A 20 -18.74 -1.65 -7.09
N HIS A 21 -19.32 -2.82 -6.82
CA HIS A 21 -18.68 -3.77 -5.91
C HIS A 21 -17.22 -3.86 -6.35
N ALA A 22 -16.28 -3.64 -5.42
CA ALA A 22 -14.86 -3.84 -5.71
C ALA A 22 -14.72 -5.23 -6.34
N PRO A 23 -13.91 -5.40 -7.40
CA PRO A 23 -13.74 -6.71 -8.04
C PRO A 23 -13.32 -7.73 -6.97
N LYS A 24 -13.93 -8.92 -7.02
CA LYS A 24 -13.62 -9.99 -6.07
C LYS A 24 -12.28 -10.62 -6.47
N PHE A 25 -11.27 -10.41 -5.64
CA PHE A 25 -9.97 -11.06 -5.79
C PHE A 25 -9.88 -12.26 -4.84
N GLU A 26 -9.26 -13.35 -5.30
CA GLU A 26 -8.96 -14.49 -4.45
C GLU A 26 -7.64 -14.31 -3.70
N ARG A 27 -6.62 -13.76 -4.39
CA ARG A 27 -5.27 -13.56 -3.85
C ARG A 27 -4.78 -12.14 -4.09
N VAL A 28 -4.32 -11.50 -3.04
CA VAL A 28 -3.81 -10.13 -3.04
C VAL A 28 -2.40 -10.12 -2.45
N LEU A 29 -1.46 -9.44 -3.12
CA LEU A 29 -0.11 -9.24 -2.63
C LEU A 29 0.11 -7.75 -2.36
N ALA A 30 0.39 -7.40 -1.11
CA ALA A 30 0.71 -6.04 -0.70
C ALA A 30 2.22 -5.91 -0.49
N VAL A 31 2.92 -5.18 -1.38
CA VAL A 31 4.37 -5.02 -1.39
C VAL A 31 4.72 -3.62 -0.93
N PHE A 32 5.29 -3.51 0.29
CA PHE A 32 5.60 -2.24 0.92
C PHE A 32 7.04 -2.20 1.46
N ALA A 33 7.56 -0.99 1.65
CA ALA A 33 8.94 -0.80 2.04
C ALA A 33 9.18 -1.17 3.51
N HIS A 34 8.41 -0.56 4.43
CA HIS A 34 8.66 -0.68 5.86
C HIS A 34 7.50 -1.34 6.61
N PRO A 35 7.75 -1.92 7.78
CA PRO A 35 6.68 -2.26 8.72
C PRO A 35 5.87 -1.00 9.08
N ASP A 36 4.53 -1.04 8.98
CA ASP A 36 3.51 0.00 9.13
C ASP A 36 2.99 0.64 7.82
N ASP A 37 3.79 0.71 6.78
CA ASP A 37 3.37 1.28 5.49
C ASP A 37 2.06 0.67 4.94
N PRO A 38 1.85 -0.67 4.98
CA PRO A 38 0.62 -1.28 4.50
C PRO A 38 -0.62 -0.70 5.19
N GLU A 39 -0.55 -0.55 6.52
CA GLU A 39 -1.66 -0.07 7.33
C GLU A 39 -1.95 1.40 7.06
N PHE A 40 -0.93 2.24 6.98
CA PHE A 40 -1.10 3.66 6.63
C PHE A 40 -1.67 3.83 5.22
N GLY A 41 -1.16 3.08 4.25
CA GLY A 41 -1.53 3.21 2.83
C GLY A 41 -2.90 2.64 2.49
N ALA A 42 -3.18 1.41 2.92
CA ALA A 42 -4.30 0.60 2.42
C ALA A 42 -4.92 -0.33 3.47
N GLY A 43 -4.69 -0.09 4.77
CA GLY A 43 -5.12 -1.01 5.84
C GLY A 43 -6.62 -1.29 5.87
N GLY A 44 -7.46 -0.28 5.64
CA GLY A 44 -8.91 -0.43 5.60
C GLY A 44 -9.39 -1.25 4.40
N ALA A 45 -8.81 -0.99 3.22
CA ALA A 45 -9.13 -1.73 1.99
C ALA A 45 -8.67 -3.18 2.08
N MET A 46 -7.47 -3.44 2.64
CA MET A 46 -6.97 -4.80 2.83
C MET A 46 -7.78 -5.58 3.86
N ALA A 47 -8.22 -4.95 4.95
CA ALA A 47 -9.15 -5.57 5.91
C ALA A 47 -10.48 -5.94 5.22
N LYS A 48 -11.00 -5.06 4.36
CA LYS A 48 -12.20 -5.34 3.58
C LYS A 48 -12.00 -6.51 2.63
N LEU A 49 -10.91 -6.53 1.85
CA LEU A 49 -10.59 -7.63 0.95
C LEU A 49 -10.46 -8.97 1.70
N ALA A 50 -9.77 -8.98 2.85
CA ALA A 50 -9.65 -10.18 3.69
C ALA A 50 -11.02 -10.64 4.25
N LYS A 51 -11.88 -9.70 4.67
CA LYS A 51 -13.25 -9.99 5.13
C LYS A 51 -14.13 -10.54 4.00
N ASP A 52 -13.92 -10.06 2.77
CA ASP A 52 -14.62 -10.53 1.56
C ASP A 52 -14.06 -11.88 1.03
N GLY A 53 -13.08 -12.48 1.74
CA GLY A 53 -12.56 -13.82 1.50
C GLY A 53 -11.25 -13.89 0.71
N ALA A 54 -10.63 -12.75 0.36
CA ALA A 54 -9.34 -12.77 -0.30
C ALA A 54 -8.20 -13.23 0.63
N GLU A 55 -7.30 -14.06 0.10
CA GLU A 55 -6.03 -14.35 0.74
C GLU A 55 -5.06 -13.18 0.51
N VAL A 56 -4.92 -12.30 1.52
CA VAL A 56 -4.00 -11.18 1.48
C VAL A 56 -2.65 -11.60 2.08
N THR A 57 -1.57 -11.36 1.34
CA THR A 57 -0.19 -11.57 1.79
C THR A 57 0.56 -10.25 1.82
N TYR A 58 1.22 -9.95 2.94
CA TYR A 58 2.16 -8.84 3.05
C TYR A 58 3.57 -9.25 2.64
N VAL A 59 4.23 -8.41 1.87
CA VAL A 59 5.67 -8.45 1.60
C VAL A 59 6.27 -7.14 2.07
N ILE A 60 7.01 -7.20 3.16
CA ILE A 60 7.75 -6.07 3.70
C ILE A 60 9.19 -6.19 3.22
N VAL A 61 9.65 -5.20 2.49
CA VAL A 61 10.92 -5.28 1.77
C VAL A 61 12.10 -5.03 2.68
N THR A 62 12.05 -3.98 3.52
CA THR A 62 13.14 -3.65 4.44
C THR A 62 12.96 -4.28 5.81
N ASP A 63 14.03 -4.24 6.59
CA ASP A 63 14.06 -4.69 7.98
C ASP A 63 13.52 -3.64 8.98
N GLY A 64 13.34 -2.38 8.53
CA GLY A 64 12.85 -1.29 9.35
C GLY A 64 13.84 -0.77 10.40
N SER A 65 15.13 -1.05 10.23
CA SER A 65 16.18 -0.76 11.24
C SER A 65 16.43 0.73 11.49
N GLN A 66 16.00 1.63 10.59
CA GLN A 66 16.18 3.07 10.76
C GLN A 66 14.95 3.78 11.37
N GLY A 67 13.88 3.06 11.71
CA GLY A 67 12.67 3.65 12.29
C GLY A 67 12.75 3.99 13.79
N GLY A 68 13.93 3.87 14.43
CA GLY A 68 14.15 4.22 15.83
C GLY A 68 14.68 5.64 16.02
N GLU A 69 14.46 6.22 17.21
CA GLU A 69 15.02 7.55 17.59
C GLU A 69 16.20 7.42 18.57
N ASP A 70 16.33 6.30 19.28
CA ASP A 70 17.45 6.06 20.20
C ASP A 70 18.68 5.52 19.45
N PRO A 71 19.76 6.33 19.31
CA PRO A 71 20.95 5.90 18.60
C PRO A 71 21.72 4.77 19.31
N LYS A 72 21.37 4.44 20.56
CA LYS A 72 21.96 3.35 21.33
C LYS A 72 21.18 2.04 21.16
N GLN A 73 19.98 2.07 20.61
CA GLN A 73 19.19 0.88 20.34
C GLN A 73 19.88 0.04 19.25
N LYS A 74 20.09 -1.24 19.51
CA LYS A 74 20.68 -2.15 18.50
C LYS A 74 19.69 -2.39 17.37
N ASP A 75 20.16 -2.31 16.12
CA ASP A 75 19.36 -2.59 14.92
C ASP A 75 18.61 -3.92 15.05
N ALA A 76 19.28 -4.99 15.52
CA ALA A 76 18.67 -6.31 15.65
C ALA A 76 17.45 -6.34 16.60
N ASP A 77 17.49 -5.57 17.69
CA ASP A 77 16.39 -5.50 18.66
C ASP A 77 15.21 -4.74 18.05
N LEU A 78 15.47 -3.61 17.36
CA LEU A 78 14.44 -2.83 16.67
C LEU A 78 13.79 -3.64 15.55
N ILE A 79 14.57 -4.33 14.72
CA ILE A 79 14.08 -5.23 13.66
C ILE A 79 13.12 -6.27 14.25
N ALA A 80 13.55 -6.95 15.34
CA ALA A 80 12.72 -7.96 15.99
C ALA A 80 11.42 -7.38 16.57
N ILE A 81 11.45 -6.15 17.12
CA ILE A 81 10.27 -5.43 17.61
C ILE A 81 9.32 -5.15 16.44
N ARG A 82 9.81 -4.48 15.38
CA ARG A 82 8.98 -4.06 14.24
C ARG A 82 8.39 -5.25 13.49
N GLN A 83 9.12 -6.36 13.36
CA GLN A 83 8.57 -7.59 12.77
C GLN A 83 7.44 -8.20 13.60
N ARG A 84 7.55 -8.20 14.95
CA ARG A 84 6.47 -8.67 15.82
C ARG A 84 5.23 -7.76 15.72
N GLU A 85 5.45 -6.45 15.70
CA GLU A 85 4.40 -5.44 15.55
C GLU A 85 3.67 -5.61 14.21
N GLN A 86 4.40 -5.75 13.10
CA GLN A 86 3.82 -5.98 11.77
C GLN A 86 2.98 -7.26 11.71
N ARG A 87 3.45 -8.37 12.30
CA ARG A 87 2.66 -9.60 12.36
C ARG A 87 1.42 -9.45 13.25
N ALA A 88 1.51 -8.67 14.33
CA ALA A 88 0.37 -8.39 15.21
C ALA A 88 -0.66 -7.50 14.50
N SER A 89 -0.20 -6.48 13.78
CA SER A 89 -1.01 -5.59 12.95
C SER A 89 -1.76 -6.35 11.85
N ALA A 90 -1.05 -7.17 11.08
CA ALA A 90 -1.62 -7.99 10.02
C ALA A 90 -2.77 -8.89 10.54
N ARG A 91 -2.58 -9.52 11.71
CA ARG A 91 -3.63 -10.36 12.34
C ARG A 91 -4.91 -9.59 12.66
N VAL A 92 -4.82 -8.33 13.09
CA VAL A 92 -5.99 -7.48 13.34
C VAL A 92 -6.81 -7.27 12.07
N LEU A 93 -6.15 -7.16 10.91
CA LEU A 93 -6.79 -6.99 9.61
C LEU A 93 -7.25 -8.32 8.97
N GLY A 94 -7.09 -9.46 9.67
CA GLY A 94 -7.42 -10.78 9.13
C GLY A 94 -6.36 -11.37 8.19
N ILE A 95 -5.17 -10.75 8.12
CA ILE A 95 -4.08 -11.14 7.23
C ILE A 95 -3.15 -12.11 7.96
N LYS A 96 -2.97 -13.31 7.38
CA LYS A 96 -2.24 -14.42 8.03
C LYS A 96 -0.79 -14.55 7.56
N LYS A 97 -0.46 -14.04 6.36
CA LYS A 97 0.84 -14.22 5.72
C LYS A 97 1.59 -12.90 5.68
N VAL A 98 2.78 -12.86 6.30
CA VAL A 98 3.72 -11.74 6.27
C VAL A 98 5.10 -12.26 5.94
N GLU A 99 5.62 -11.87 4.78
CA GLU A 99 6.96 -12.17 4.29
C GLU A 99 7.85 -10.95 4.49
N PHE A 100 9.08 -11.16 4.97
CA PHE A 100 10.09 -10.12 5.11
C PHE A 100 11.25 -10.44 4.18
N LEU A 101 11.66 -9.49 3.33
CA LEU A 101 12.78 -9.69 2.40
C LEU A 101 14.12 -9.33 3.04
N GLY A 102 14.12 -8.57 4.14
CA GLY A 102 15.30 -8.29 4.96
C GLY A 102 16.32 -7.36 4.30
N TYR A 103 15.90 -6.50 3.37
CA TYR A 103 16.77 -5.44 2.88
C TYR A 103 16.99 -4.39 3.95
N ARG A 104 18.17 -3.76 3.97
CA ARG A 104 18.47 -2.72 4.95
C ARG A 104 17.61 -1.49 4.69
N ASP A 105 16.97 -0.99 5.74
CA ASP A 105 16.16 0.23 5.75
C ASP A 105 17.01 1.44 5.35
N GLY A 106 16.44 2.35 4.54
CA GLY A 106 17.09 3.55 4.02
C GLY A 106 18.11 3.29 2.90
N HIS A 107 18.31 2.03 2.47
CA HIS A 107 19.37 1.66 1.50
C HIS A 107 18.83 1.01 0.23
N LEU A 108 17.53 1.10 -0.01
CA LEU A 108 16.96 0.51 -1.23
C LEU A 108 17.31 1.35 -2.47
N SER A 109 17.60 0.64 -3.52
CA SER A 109 17.62 1.19 -4.89
C SER A 109 16.87 0.25 -5.83
N HIS A 110 16.22 0.82 -6.83
CA HIS A 110 15.63 0.03 -7.91
C HIS A 110 16.75 -0.68 -8.68
N ASN A 111 16.89 -1.99 -8.49
CA ASN A 111 17.90 -2.82 -9.15
C ASN A 111 17.35 -4.23 -9.46
N LEU A 112 18.10 -4.99 -10.25
CA LEU A 112 17.69 -6.32 -10.70
C LEU A 112 17.51 -7.32 -9.56
N LYS A 113 18.26 -7.18 -8.44
CA LYS A 113 18.12 -8.06 -7.30
C LYS A 113 16.76 -7.85 -6.62
N LEU A 114 16.39 -6.60 -6.35
CA LEU A 114 15.09 -6.25 -5.76
C LEU A 114 13.94 -6.69 -6.66
N ARG A 115 14.01 -6.40 -7.98
CA ARG A 115 13.01 -6.85 -8.96
C ARG A 115 12.85 -8.37 -8.94
N ARG A 116 13.96 -9.11 -8.99
CA ARG A 116 13.93 -10.60 -8.93
C ARG A 116 13.24 -11.11 -7.68
N ASP A 117 13.52 -10.52 -6.52
CA ASP A 117 12.98 -10.98 -5.25
C ASP A 117 11.47 -10.68 -5.16
N ILE A 118 11.01 -9.54 -5.71
CA ILE A 118 9.58 -9.24 -5.86
C ILE A 118 8.92 -10.17 -6.88
N VAL A 119 9.56 -10.45 -8.03
CA VAL A 119 9.06 -11.45 -9.01
C VAL A 119 8.88 -12.81 -8.36
N ARG A 120 9.82 -13.22 -7.49
CA ARG A 120 9.68 -14.47 -6.72
C ARG A 120 8.41 -14.46 -5.88
N MET A 121 8.10 -13.35 -5.19
CA MET A 121 6.89 -13.23 -4.36
C MET A 121 5.62 -13.28 -5.23
N ILE A 122 5.59 -12.56 -6.34
CA ILE A 122 4.46 -12.61 -7.29
C ILE A 122 4.24 -14.04 -7.81
N ARG A 123 5.29 -14.71 -8.28
CA ARG A 123 5.18 -16.08 -8.80
C ARG A 123 4.85 -17.12 -7.72
N LYS A 124 5.30 -16.90 -6.48
CA LYS A 124 5.00 -17.75 -5.31
C LYS A 124 3.53 -17.66 -4.91
N HIS A 125 3.00 -16.44 -4.78
CA HIS A 125 1.68 -16.19 -4.23
C HIS A 125 0.58 -16.08 -5.30
N LYS A 126 0.96 -15.89 -6.56
CA LYS A 126 0.07 -15.81 -7.74
C LYS A 126 -1.12 -14.86 -7.54
N PRO A 127 -0.88 -13.58 -7.18
CA PRO A 127 -1.94 -12.62 -6.89
C PRO A 127 -2.63 -12.15 -8.17
N GLU A 128 -3.93 -11.91 -8.12
CA GLU A 128 -4.68 -11.17 -9.13
C GLU A 128 -4.51 -9.66 -8.97
N LEU A 129 -4.33 -9.19 -7.71
CA LEU A 129 -4.11 -7.80 -7.35
C LEU A 129 -2.78 -7.62 -6.62
N VAL A 130 -2.01 -6.62 -7.03
CA VAL A 130 -0.84 -6.13 -6.29
C VAL A 130 -1.15 -4.73 -5.75
N ILE A 131 -0.86 -4.49 -4.47
CA ILE A 131 -0.93 -3.16 -3.85
C ILE A 131 0.49 -2.74 -3.48
N THR A 132 0.93 -1.54 -3.90
CA THR A 132 2.31 -1.11 -3.69
C THR A 132 2.45 0.40 -3.61
N HIS A 133 3.64 0.88 -3.27
CA HIS A 133 3.96 2.30 -3.26
C HIS A 133 3.90 2.96 -4.64
N ILE A 134 3.80 4.29 -4.62
CA ILE A 134 3.96 5.11 -5.82
C ILE A 134 5.38 4.97 -6.39
N PRO A 135 5.54 4.73 -7.71
CA PRO A 135 6.85 4.55 -8.33
C PRO A 135 7.59 5.86 -8.64
N ALA A 136 6.91 6.99 -8.53
CA ALA A 136 7.46 8.30 -8.90
C ALA A 136 7.28 9.34 -7.79
N ARG A 137 8.24 10.26 -7.67
CA ARG A 137 8.16 11.38 -6.74
C ARG A 137 7.07 12.36 -7.15
N VAL A 138 6.23 12.74 -6.20
CA VAL A 138 5.18 13.76 -6.37
C VAL A 138 5.57 14.99 -5.57
N LEU A 139 5.91 16.06 -6.27
CA LEU A 139 6.42 17.30 -5.63
C LEU A 139 5.32 18.08 -4.91
N ASP A 140 4.06 17.91 -5.32
CA ASP A 140 2.89 18.55 -4.69
C ASP A 140 2.31 17.73 -3.51
N ALA A 141 3.03 16.73 -3.02
CA ALA A 141 2.65 15.88 -1.91
C ALA A 141 3.67 15.97 -0.75
N PRO A 142 3.25 15.66 0.50
CA PRO A 142 4.17 15.59 1.62
C PRO A 142 5.34 14.63 1.35
N MET A 143 6.56 15.04 1.73
CA MET A 143 7.80 14.31 1.45
C MET A 143 7.81 12.87 1.97
N GLY A 144 7.10 12.55 3.06
CA GLY A 144 7.01 11.19 3.60
C GLY A 144 6.49 10.15 2.59
N GLY A 145 5.57 10.55 1.69
CA GLY A 145 5.11 9.68 0.60
C GLY A 145 6.16 9.43 -0.48
N SER A 146 7.22 10.24 -0.51
CA SER A 146 8.34 10.16 -1.46
C SER A 146 9.64 9.66 -0.80
N HIS A 147 9.54 8.85 0.26
CA HIS A 147 10.72 8.21 0.87
C HIS A 147 11.50 7.42 -0.21
N PRO A 148 12.83 7.48 -0.26
CA PRO A 148 13.63 6.78 -1.28
C PRO A 148 13.26 5.30 -1.42
N ASP A 149 13.07 4.60 -0.29
CA ASP A 149 12.71 3.19 -0.29
C ASP A 149 11.29 2.95 -0.86
N HIS A 150 10.32 3.88 -0.59
CA HIS A 150 8.98 3.78 -1.20
C HIS A 150 9.06 3.84 -2.72
N LEU A 151 9.84 4.79 -3.24
CA LEU A 151 10.03 4.94 -4.69
C LEU A 151 10.72 3.70 -5.29
N ALA A 152 11.75 3.19 -4.63
CA ALA A 152 12.48 2.01 -5.08
C ALA A 152 11.58 0.76 -5.11
N VAL A 153 10.75 0.55 -4.07
CA VAL A 153 9.80 -0.56 -4.00
C VAL A 153 8.70 -0.40 -5.05
N GLY A 154 8.14 0.81 -5.17
CA GLY A 154 7.10 1.09 -6.17
C GLY A 154 7.58 0.76 -7.58
N GLU A 155 8.72 1.31 -8.00
CA GLU A 155 9.29 1.09 -9.34
C GLU A 155 9.68 -0.38 -9.56
N ALA A 156 10.34 -1.01 -8.58
CA ALA A 156 10.70 -2.41 -8.68
C ALA A 156 9.47 -3.33 -8.78
N THR A 157 8.38 -2.99 -8.07
CA THR A 157 7.14 -3.76 -8.12
C THR A 157 6.43 -3.59 -9.46
N MET A 158 6.36 -2.37 -9.99
CA MET A 158 5.79 -2.13 -11.32
C MET A 158 6.53 -2.92 -12.40
N ALA A 159 7.87 -2.88 -12.41
CA ALA A 159 8.69 -3.66 -13.32
C ALA A 159 8.55 -5.18 -13.08
N ALA A 160 8.40 -5.62 -11.84
CA ALA A 160 8.15 -7.01 -11.50
C ALA A 160 6.78 -7.49 -11.99
N VAL A 161 5.73 -6.69 -11.91
CA VAL A 161 4.40 -6.98 -12.44
C VAL A 161 4.43 -7.06 -13.95
N TYR A 162 5.04 -6.07 -14.61
CA TYR A 162 5.19 -6.03 -16.06
C TYR A 162 6.57 -5.49 -16.45
N PRO A 163 7.35 -6.24 -17.25
CA PRO A 163 7.01 -7.52 -17.88
C PRO A 163 7.44 -8.79 -17.10
N ASP A 164 8.13 -8.66 -15.96
CA ASP A 164 9.01 -9.72 -15.45
C ASP A 164 8.26 -10.96 -14.94
N SER A 165 7.18 -10.81 -14.18
CA SER A 165 6.49 -11.96 -13.57
C SER A 165 5.85 -12.88 -14.59
N ARG A 166 5.36 -12.32 -15.71
CA ARG A 166 4.69 -13.08 -16.78
C ARG A 166 5.64 -13.66 -17.81
N ASN A 167 6.86 -13.14 -17.90
CA ASN A 167 7.82 -13.56 -18.92
C ASN A 167 8.64 -14.77 -18.46
N PRO A 168 8.53 -15.95 -19.10
CA PRO A 168 9.29 -17.13 -18.72
C PRO A 168 10.79 -17.00 -18.93
N ARG A 169 11.23 -16.02 -19.73
CA ARG A 169 12.64 -15.74 -19.99
C ARG A 169 13.27 -14.80 -18.98
N ALA A 170 12.44 -14.03 -18.24
CA ALA A 170 12.90 -13.18 -17.15
C ALA A 170 13.21 -14.05 -15.91
N PHE A 171 14.38 -13.83 -15.32
CA PHE A 171 14.82 -14.54 -14.11
C PHE A 171 14.69 -16.07 -14.20
N ARG A 172 15.29 -16.68 -15.24
CA ARG A 172 15.23 -18.13 -15.50
C ARG A 172 15.59 -19.01 -14.29
N ALA A 173 16.44 -18.51 -13.39
CA ALA A 173 16.77 -19.23 -12.16
C ALA A 173 15.53 -19.46 -11.27
N LEU A 174 14.57 -18.52 -11.23
CA LEU A 174 13.30 -18.69 -10.50
C LEU A 174 12.44 -19.78 -11.14
N LEU A 175 12.39 -19.85 -12.47
CA LEU A 175 11.67 -20.90 -13.17
C LEU A 175 12.25 -22.28 -12.85
N LYS A 176 13.59 -22.42 -12.82
CA LYS A 176 14.27 -23.67 -12.41
C LYS A 176 13.99 -24.07 -10.96
N GLN A 177 13.65 -23.10 -10.09
CA GLN A 177 13.24 -23.31 -8.70
C GLN A 177 11.74 -23.61 -8.54
N GLY A 178 10.98 -23.75 -9.62
CA GLY A 178 9.55 -24.05 -9.59
C GLY A 178 8.64 -22.82 -9.53
N PHE A 179 9.17 -21.60 -9.57
CA PHE A 179 8.37 -20.37 -9.62
C PHE A 179 7.94 -20.07 -11.06
N ALA A 180 6.84 -20.69 -11.49
CA ALA A 180 6.27 -20.51 -12.82
C ALA A 180 5.82 -19.06 -13.06
N PRO A 181 5.85 -18.57 -14.31
CA PRO A 181 5.32 -17.24 -14.67
C PRO A 181 3.89 -17.06 -14.21
N HIS A 182 3.57 -15.81 -13.85
CA HIS A 182 2.23 -15.44 -13.41
C HIS A 182 1.85 -14.05 -13.94
N VAL A 183 0.57 -13.86 -14.28
CA VAL A 183 -0.01 -12.60 -14.74
C VAL A 183 -0.81 -12.00 -13.60
N VAL A 184 -0.44 -10.77 -13.21
CA VAL A 184 -1.22 -9.92 -12.30
C VAL A 184 -2.25 -9.17 -13.13
N ASN A 185 -3.48 -9.04 -12.67
CA ASN A 185 -4.56 -8.38 -13.40
C ASN A 185 -4.62 -6.87 -13.10
N GLU A 186 -4.38 -6.50 -11.84
CA GLU A 186 -4.49 -5.11 -11.41
C GLU A 186 -3.36 -4.73 -10.44
N VAL A 187 -3.00 -3.44 -10.48
CA VAL A 187 -2.15 -2.81 -9.47
C VAL A 187 -2.91 -1.64 -8.86
N TRP A 188 -2.96 -1.57 -7.53
CA TRP A 188 -3.47 -0.43 -6.79
C TRP A 188 -2.33 0.29 -6.09
N ILE A 189 -2.24 1.60 -6.32
CA ILE A 189 -1.25 2.46 -5.68
C ILE A 189 -2.00 3.41 -4.76
N PRO A 190 -1.81 3.33 -3.42
CA PRO A 190 -2.41 4.26 -2.48
C PRO A 190 -2.02 5.70 -2.84
N PHE A 191 -3.01 6.53 -3.09
CA PHE A 191 -2.79 7.91 -3.50
C PHE A 191 -3.65 8.87 -2.69
N TRP A 192 -3.02 9.77 -1.95
CA TRP A 192 -3.74 10.62 -1.00
C TRP A 192 -4.41 11.83 -1.64
N THR A 193 -3.90 12.29 -2.77
CA THR A 193 -4.36 13.53 -3.42
C THR A 193 -4.93 13.34 -4.81
N MET A 194 -4.48 12.34 -5.57
CA MET A 194 -4.79 12.16 -7.00
C MET A 194 -5.31 10.75 -7.34
N GLY A 195 -5.87 10.03 -6.37
CA GLY A 195 -6.53 8.75 -6.64
C GLY A 195 -7.77 8.95 -7.50
N ASP A 196 -8.02 8.01 -8.39
CA ASP A 196 -9.19 7.96 -9.28
C ASP A 196 -10.16 6.83 -8.91
N PHE A 197 -9.78 6.02 -7.92
CA PHE A 197 -10.57 4.91 -7.41
C PHE A 197 -10.64 4.99 -5.87
N TYR A 198 -11.84 4.85 -5.32
CA TYR A 198 -12.09 4.98 -3.89
C TYR A 198 -12.67 3.68 -3.35
N VAL A 199 -12.10 3.18 -2.27
CA VAL A 199 -12.63 2.04 -1.52
C VAL A 199 -13.28 2.54 -0.25
N ASP A 200 -14.57 2.24 -0.08
CA ASP A 200 -15.28 2.49 1.17
C ASP A 200 -14.71 1.62 2.29
N ILE A 201 -14.18 2.27 3.32
CA ILE A 201 -13.62 1.64 4.52
C ILE A 201 -14.41 2.00 5.78
N SER A 202 -15.64 2.45 5.64
CA SER A 202 -16.47 2.89 6.79
C SER A 202 -16.63 1.78 7.83
N ASP A 203 -16.71 0.53 7.38
CA ASP A 203 -16.84 -0.66 8.25
C ASP A 203 -15.50 -1.26 8.70
N THR A 204 -14.37 -0.75 8.20
CA THR A 204 -13.03 -1.26 8.51
C THR A 204 -12.06 -0.20 9.04
N ILE A 205 -12.53 1.04 9.22
CA ILE A 205 -11.70 2.14 9.75
C ILE A 205 -11.18 1.83 11.15
N ASP A 206 -12.00 1.22 12.00
CA ASP A 206 -11.61 0.86 13.37
C ASP A 206 -10.56 -0.27 13.37
N LEU A 207 -10.71 -1.28 12.49
CA LEU A 207 -9.69 -2.32 12.31
C LEU A 207 -8.35 -1.72 11.83
N LYS A 208 -8.39 -0.77 10.88
CA LYS A 208 -7.19 -0.04 10.43
C LYS A 208 -6.49 0.66 11.60
N LEU A 209 -7.23 1.34 12.45
CA LEU A 209 -6.69 2.05 13.62
C LEU A 209 -6.12 1.09 14.66
N ASP A 210 -6.82 0.00 14.94
CA ASP A 210 -6.35 -1.02 15.89
C ASP A 210 -5.08 -1.73 15.38
N ALA A 211 -4.97 -1.90 14.06
CA ALA A 211 -3.77 -2.43 13.42
C ALA A 211 -2.59 -1.44 13.53
N LEU A 212 -2.80 -0.15 13.23
CA LEU A 212 -1.78 0.89 13.39
C LEU A 212 -1.27 0.98 14.83
N LYS A 213 -2.15 0.87 15.83
CA LYS A 213 -1.77 0.87 17.25
C LYS A 213 -0.91 -0.32 17.66
N LYS A 214 -0.77 -1.38 16.84
CA LYS A 214 0.18 -2.46 17.09
C LYS A 214 1.62 -2.05 16.84
N HIS A 215 1.85 -1.07 15.98
CA HIS A 215 3.17 -0.48 15.72
C HIS A 215 3.58 0.52 16.81
N LYS A 216 3.63 0.04 18.06
CA LYS A 216 3.90 0.89 19.24
C LYS A 216 5.20 1.65 19.14
N SER A 217 6.24 1.02 18.56
CA SER A 217 7.55 1.65 18.34
C SER A 217 7.49 2.85 17.40
N GLN A 218 6.41 2.99 16.60
CA GLN A 218 6.25 4.03 15.59
C GLN A 218 5.18 5.07 15.95
N VAL A 219 4.06 4.64 16.56
CA VAL A 219 2.89 5.51 16.78
C VAL A 219 2.69 5.95 18.23
N ALA A 220 3.34 5.29 19.20
CA ALA A 220 3.19 5.59 20.62
C ALA A 220 4.44 6.33 21.15
N LYS A 221 4.77 7.49 20.58
CA LYS A 221 5.91 8.30 21.03
C LYS A 221 5.53 9.06 22.30
N PRO A 222 6.26 8.88 23.43
CA PRO A 222 6.03 9.66 24.65
C PRO A 222 6.17 11.16 24.37
N GLY A 223 5.19 11.96 24.82
CA GLY A 223 5.24 13.41 24.65
C GLY A 223 4.89 13.94 23.26
N ALA A 224 4.55 13.08 22.30
CA ALA A 224 4.11 13.54 20.99
C ALA A 224 2.66 14.04 21.07
N GLU A 225 2.41 15.27 20.58
CA GLU A 225 1.05 15.79 20.34
C GLU A 225 0.32 15.05 19.21
N TRP A 226 1.00 14.13 18.53
CA TRP A 226 0.45 13.41 17.39
C TRP A 226 -0.45 12.26 17.82
N ASP A 227 -1.73 12.41 17.55
CA ASP A 227 -2.76 11.41 17.75
C ASP A 227 -3.05 10.70 16.41
N VAL A 228 -2.58 9.45 16.29
CA VAL A 228 -2.75 8.63 15.08
C VAL A 228 -4.22 8.39 14.76
N ASP A 229 -5.08 8.20 15.77
CA ASP A 229 -6.52 7.96 15.58
C ASP A 229 -7.18 9.20 14.96
N LYS A 230 -6.98 10.36 15.57
CA LYS A 230 -7.51 11.64 15.10
C LYS A 230 -7.04 11.96 13.67
N TRP A 231 -5.74 11.76 13.41
CA TRP A 231 -5.14 12.05 12.11
C TRP A 231 -5.67 11.12 11.01
N VAL A 232 -5.69 9.80 11.25
CA VAL A 232 -6.18 8.80 10.29
C VAL A 232 -7.66 9.01 10.00
N ARG A 233 -8.49 9.21 11.05
CA ARG A 233 -9.93 9.45 10.85
C ARG A 233 -10.19 10.71 10.05
N LYS A 234 -9.50 11.81 10.38
CA LYS A 234 -9.64 13.07 9.63
C LYS A 234 -9.32 12.85 8.16
N ARG A 235 -8.17 12.25 7.88
CA ARG A 235 -7.67 12.02 6.53
C ARG A 235 -8.60 11.12 5.71
N ASN A 236 -8.98 9.97 6.25
CA ASN A 236 -9.88 9.04 5.54
C ASN A 236 -11.30 9.59 5.38
N ARG A 237 -11.75 10.47 6.27
CA ARG A 237 -13.00 11.23 6.10
C ARG A 237 -12.91 12.24 4.95
N ASP A 238 -11.79 12.97 4.85
CA ASP A 238 -11.60 13.95 3.77
C ASP A 238 -11.47 13.26 2.40
N ILE A 239 -10.86 12.08 2.33
CA ILE A 239 -10.87 11.21 1.14
C ILE A 239 -12.29 10.69 0.87
N GLY A 240 -12.99 10.24 1.91
CA GLY A 240 -14.36 9.73 1.81
C GLY A 240 -15.33 10.73 1.19
N LYS A 241 -15.23 12.02 1.57
CA LYS A 241 -16.04 13.10 0.96
C LYS A 241 -15.86 13.19 -0.56
N LYS A 242 -14.66 12.91 -1.07
CA LYS A 242 -14.40 12.92 -2.52
C LYS A 242 -15.00 11.70 -3.23
N GLY A 243 -15.00 10.54 -2.57
CA GLY A 243 -15.56 9.29 -3.08
C GLY A 243 -17.05 9.09 -2.81
N GLY A 244 -17.70 9.95 -2.01
CA GLY A 244 -19.10 9.79 -1.61
C GLY A 244 -19.31 8.82 -0.44
N TYR A 245 -18.28 8.60 0.40
CA TYR A 245 -18.30 7.68 1.55
C TYR A 245 -18.05 8.42 2.86
N ARG A 246 -18.39 7.78 4.00
CA ARG A 246 -18.07 8.31 5.33
C ARG A 246 -16.56 8.29 5.60
N TYR A 247 -15.91 7.18 5.25
CA TYR A 247 -14.46 7.00 5.26
C TYR A 247 -14.04 6.23 4.01
N ALA A 248 -12.98 6.66 3.35
CA ALA A 248 -12.44 5.93 2.20
C ALA A 248 -10.90 5.95 2.19
N GLU A 249 -10.34 5.00 1.49
CA GLU A 249 -8.99 5.03 0.95
C GLU A 249 -9.04 5.28 -0.55
N SER A 250 -8.08 6.02 -1.08
CA SER A 250 -8.01 6.30 -2.52
C SER A 250 -6.77 5.70 -3.15
N PHE A 251 -6.93 5.25 -4.37
CA PHE A 251 -5.91 4.56 -5.13
C PHE A 251 -5.85 5.07 -6.56
N LYS A 252 -4.68 4.98 -7.16
CA LYS A 252 -4.58 4.88 -8.61
C LYS A 252 -4.75 3.41 -8.97
N ARG A 253 -5.79 3.10 -9.73
CA ARG A 253 -6.08 1.75 -10.23
C ARG A 253 -5.46 1.59 -11.62
N ILE A 254 -4.71 0.53 -11.83
CA ILE A 254 -4.04 0.21 -13.10
C ILE A 254 -4.43 -1.21 -13.48
N THR A 255 -5.04 -1.38 -14.65
CA THR A 255 -5.24 -2.69 -15.30
C THR A 255 -3.96 -3.05 -16.04
N VAL A 256 -3.48 -4.31 -15.94
CA VAL A 256 -2.19 -4.76 -16.45
C VAL A 256 -2.33 -5.62 -17.70
#